data_a99d039386ed6856798d9d228bfe9817
#
_entry.id   a99d039386ed6856798d9d228bfe9817
#
_cell.length_a   1.000
_cell.length_b   1.000
_cell.length_c   1.000
_cell.angle_alpha   90.00
_cell.angle_beta   90.00
_cell.angle_gamma   90.00
#
_symmetry.space_group_name_H-M   'P 1'
#
loop_
_entity.id
_entity.type
_entity.pdbx_description
1 polymer ?
#
loop_
_entity_poly.entity_id
_entity_poly.type
_entity_poly.pdbx_seq_one_letter_code
_entity_poly.pdbx_strand_id
1 'polypeptide(L)'
;VAEAKRLPRLRRTAAIWRRLLPYLRPHRGALGGAAAMTLVAVAAELVRPWPVQVVVDHVLGGRPTTVFADVDGATLTWIAIAATLLLALLGGAAAYCRDLWLAKAGQRAISTLRGDALHRVLAQSLTFHEEHRSGDLLVRLCSDAPTLRTLLVDGLFALGRESLLVFGTLAVMAWLDWRLALAAVAVLPLIGLLSALASVRLRRAAHNQRKKEGALATSAHTTLGAVPVIQAYGLEAVANAAFGQQNRRSARAGLAATRIEATLALSTDLAMAVGTGFVLWLGIGRVQAAALSTGELLVVLAYVRSFYRPIKKGLSRSAAIVKAAAAGERVLELLDADASLPTPHEAVVPPPARGAITCRGVSFQHGDGRAVLRGLDLVLAPGEHVALLGGNGAGKTTLASLLPRLRDVTGGAVLLDDVDVRHYPLATLRSRIAVVLQESVLFPGTLRENVWLGRPTAPVDDVDAACALAGVTTFAHRWPDGLDTEVGERGAELSGGERQRVAIARALLRDAAVYVFDEPSAGLDADATTLFVERILPQLRQRTVLLITHDTRLLGAVDRVVTLTEGRLDAGRGGLAKVVAS
;
A
#
# COMPACT_ATOMS: atom_id res chain seq x y z
N VAL A 1 16.92 6.77 1.27
CA VAL A 1 15.86 7.30 2.16
C VAL A 1 16.47 7.98 3.40
N ALA A 2 17.52 7.43 4.02
CA ALA A 2 18.15 8.03 5.21
C ALA A 2 18.69 9.47 4.96
N GLU A 3 19.25 9.75 3.79
CA GLU A 3 19.69 11.09 3.39
C GLU A 3 18.53 12.05 3.14
N ALA A 4 17.41 11.55 2.58
CA ALA A 4 16.24 12.38 2.32
C ALA A 4 15.60 12.89 3.64
N LYS A 5 15.69 12.15 4.73
CA LYS A 5 15.16 12.59 6.05
C LYS A 5 15.86 13.83 6.62
N ARG A 6 17.05 14.17 6.15
CA ARG A 6 17.83 15.35 6.58
C ARG A 6 17.56 16.61 5.73
N LEU A 7 16.84 16.50 4.61
CA LEU A 7 16.58 17.62 3.71
C LEU A 7 15.40 18.50 4.18
N PRO A 8 15.40 19.81 3.88
CA PRO A 8 14.25 20.68 4.13
C PRO A 8 13.03 20.19 3.33
N ARG A 9 11.83 20.37 3.88
CA ARG A 9 10.56 19.75 3.40
C ARG A 9 10.33 19.87 1.88
N LEU A 10 10.63 21.02 1.27
CA LEU A 10 10.46 21.23 -0.17
C LEU A 10 11.40 20.35 -1.02
N ARG A 11 12.66 20.22 -0.61
CA ARG A 11 13.63 19.36 -1.30
C ARG A 11 13.27 17.88 -1.16
N ARG A 12 12.66 17.49 -0.03
CA ARG A 12 12.17 16.16 0.24
C ARG A 12 11.01 15.77 -0.70
N THR A 13 10.02 16.65 -0.85
CA THR A 13 8.90 16.44 -1.78
C THR A 13 9.40 16.36 -3.23
N ALA A 14 10.37 17.20 -3.62
CA ALA A 14 10.96 17.15 -4.96
C ALA A 14 11.72 15.84 -5.22
N ALA A 15 12.42 15.30 -4.23
CA ALA A 15 13.11 14.01 -4.34
C ALA A 15 12.11 12.85 -4.55
N ILE A 16 11.00 12.85 -3.79
CA ILE A 16 9.91 11.87 -3.96
C ILE A 16 9.33 11.98 -5.38
N TRP A 17 9.05 13.19 -5.84
CA TRP A 17 8.57 13.47 -7.18
C TRP A 17 9.48 12.88 -8.26
N ARG A 18 10.77 13.16 -8.18
CA ARG A 18 11.76 12.70 -9.16
C ARG A 18 11.80 11.17 -9.24
N ARG A 19 11.62 10.46 -8.14
CA ARG A 19 11.62 8.98 -8.08
C ARG A 19 10.33 8.36 -8.58
N LEU A 20 9.20 9.05 -8.43
CA LEU A 20 7.90 8.56 -8.87
C LEU A 20 7.56 8.98 -10.31
N LEU A 21 8.29 9.96 -10.87
CA LEU A 21 8.09 10.45 -12.24
C LEU A 21 8.15 9.34 -13.33
N PRO A 22 9.03 8.31 -13.22
CA PRO A 22 9.05 7.21 -14.18
C PRO A 22 7.70 6.51 -14.37
N TYR A 23 6.87 6.42 -13.33
CA TYR A 23 5.52 5.82 -13.39
C TYR A 23 4.52 6.67 -14.19
N LEU A 24 4.79 7.97 -14.36
CA LEU A 24 3.97 8.87 -15.17
C LEU A 24 4.43 8.93 -16.64
N ARG A 25 5.68 8.60 -16.94
CA ARG A 25 6.25 8.67 -18.30
C ARG A 25 5.43 7.90 -19.35
N PRO A 26 4.92 6.68 -19.11
CA PRO A 26 4.10 5.95 -20.07
C PRO A 26 2.78 6.67 -20.42
N HIS A 27 2.32 7.59 -19.55
CA HIS A 27 1.05 8.29 -19.67
C HIS A 27 1.19 9.75 -20.13
N ARG A 28 2.37 10.12 -20.69
CA ARG A 28 2.68 11.49 -21.13
C ARG A 28 1.64 12.07 -22.12
N GLY A 29 1.05 11.24 -22.98
CA GLY A 29 0.02 11.70 -23.93
C GLY A 29 -1.26 12.14 -23.19
N ALA A 30 -1.73 11.35 -22.22
CA ALA A 30 -2.89 11.72 -21.41
C ALA A 30 -2.63 12.96 -20.54
N LEU A 31 -1.41 13.07 -19.99
CA LEU A 31 -0.99 14.25 -19.22
C LEU A 31 -0.88 15.51 -20.08
N GLY A 32 -0.33 15.38 -21.30
CA GLY A 32 -0.26 16.48 -22.28
C GLY A 32 -1.65 16.94 -22.72
N GLY A 33 -2.55 15.98 -23.02
CA GLY A 33 -3.95 16.29 -23.32
C GLY A 33 -4.66 16.97 -22.16
N ALA A 34 -4.45 16.50 -20.93
CA ALA A 34 -5.00 17.13 -19.73
C ALA A 34 -4.46 18.56 -19.52
N ALA A 35 -3.18 18.81 -19.83
CA ALA A 35 -2.59 20.15 -19.80
C ALA A 35 -3.26 21.07 -20.84
N ALA A 36 -3.42 20.62 -22.08
CA ALA A 36 -4.12 21.36 -23.13
C ALA A 36 -5.57 21.69 -22.73
N MET A 37 -6.32 20.71 -22.21
CA MET A 37 -7.68 20.94 -21.72
C MET A 37 -7.74 21.87 -20.50
N THR A 38 -6.69 21.88 -19.67
CA THR A 38 -6.56 22.86 -18.59
C THR A 38 -6.44 24.28 -19.13
N LEU A 39 -5.64 24.50 -20.18
CA LEU A 39 -5.50 25.81 -20.84
C LEU A 39 -6.83 26.24 -21.44
N VAL A 40 -7.55 25.36 -22.15
CA VAL A 40 -8.87 25.65 -22.74
C VAL A 40 -9.87 26.02 -21.65
N ALA A 41 -9.92 25.25 -20.55
CA ALA A 41 -10.83 25.51 -19.44
C ALA A 41 -10.53 26.86 -18.75
N VAL A 42 -9.25 27.19 -18.56
CA VAL A 42 -8.83 28.47 -17.96
C VAL A 42 -9.14 29.62 -18.91
N ALA A 43 -8.88 29.50 -20.21
CA ALA A 43 -9.24 30.50 -21.20
C ALA A 43 -10.75 30.77 -21.25
N ALA A 44 -11.57 29.70 -21.26
CA ALA A 44 -13.02 29.82 -21.20
C ALA A 44 -13.48 30.53 -19.89
N GLU A 45 -12.83 30.25 -18.75
CA GLU A 45 -13.13 30.88 -17.46
C GLU A 45 -12.74 32.37 -17.45
N LEU A 46 -11.66 32.76 -18.13
CA LEU A 46 -11.21 34.15 -18.28
C LEU A 46 -12.13 34.95 -19.23
N VAL A 47 -12.63 34.33 -20.29
CA VAL A 47 -13.53 35.03 -21.24
C VAL A 47 -14.98 35.11 -20.72
N ARG A 48 -15.35 34.28 -19.79
CA ARG A 48 -16.74 34.14 -19.32
C ARG A 48 -17.44 35.44 -18.83
N PRO A 49 -16.79 36.43 -18.21
CA PRO A 49 -17.42 37.67 -17.79
C PRO A 49 -17.74 38.65 -18.95
N TRP A 50 -17.06 38.52 -20.11
CA TRP A 50 -17.13 39.49 -21.20
C TRP A 50 -18.48 39.59 -21.92
N PRO A 51 -19.24 38.51 -22.17
CA PRO A 51 -20.59 38.62 -22.74
C PRO A 51 -21.52 39.47 -21.88
N VAL A 52 -21.37 39.41 -20.55
CA VAL A 52 -22.16 40.24 -19.62
C VAL A 52 -21.80 41.73 -19.75
N GLN A 53 -20.49 42.03 -19.90
CA GLN A 53 -20.04 43.40 -20.15
C GLN A 53 -20.66 43.98 -21.40
N VAL A 54 -20.68 43.22 -22.51
CA VAL A 54 -21.25 43.66 -23.79
C VAL A 54 -22.72 44.03 -23.62
N VAL A 55 -23.50 43.24 -22.91
CA VAL A 55 -24.91 43.57 -22.64
C VAL A 55 -25.05 44.84 -21.80
N VAL A 56 -24.25 44.94 -20.73
CA VAL A 56 -24.37 46.09 -19.80
C VAL A 56 -23.93 47.39 -20.47
N ASP A 57 -22.87 47.39 -21.24
CA ASP A 57 -22.34 48.63 -21.83
C ASP A 57 -23.10 49.07 -23.08
N HIS A 58 -23.54 48.13 -23.91
CA HIS A 58 -24.11 48.45 -25.22
C HIS A 58 -25.66 48.40 -25.23
N VAL A 59 -26.24 47.40 -24.56
CA VAL A 59 -27.73 47.27 -24.55
C VAL A 59 -28.35 48.17 -23.48
N LEU A 60 -27.77 48.15 -22.25
CA LEU A 60 -28.32 48.93 -21.13
C LEU A 60 -27.71 50.35 -21.07
N GLY A 61 -26.42 50.49 -21.37
CA GLY A 61 -25.69 51.75 -21.30
C GLY A 61 -25.71 52.60 -22.58
N GLY A 62 -26.27 52.09 -23.68
CA GLY A 62 -26.40 52.80 -24.95
C GLY A 62 -25.10 53.25 -25.60
N ARG A 63 -23.93 52.66 -25.21
CA ARG A 63 -22.65 53.02 -25.79
C ARG A 63 -22.51 52.43 -27.21
N PRO A 64 -22.15 53.26 -28.20
CA PRO A 64 -21.95 52.76 -29.58
C PRO A 64 -20.79 51.75 -29.62
N THR A 65 -20.95 50.66 -30.35
CA THR A 65 -19.87 49.69 -30.57
C THR A 65 -19.40 49.80 -32.02
N THR A 66 -18.11 49.71 -32.25
CA THR A 66 -17.55 49.61 -33.62
C THR A 66 -17.65 48.19 -34.20
N VAL A 67 -17.78 47.19 -33.33
CA VAL A 67 -17.83 45.76 -33.74
C VAL A 67 -19.26 45.28 -33.99
N PHE A 68 -20.29 45.86 -33.32
CA PHE A 68 -21.68 45.46 -33.42
C PHE A 68 -22.59 46.64 -33.80
N ALA A 69 -22.11 47.59 -34.65
CA ALA A 69 -22.81 48.84 -34.94
C ALA A 69 -24.17 48.62 -35.58
N ASP A 70 -24.35 47.56 -36.36
CA ASP A 70 -25.58 47.24 -37.12
C ASP A 70 -26.48 46.20 -36.42
N VAL A 71 -26.16 45.80 -35.19
CA VAL A 71 -26.92 44.76 -34.47
C VAL A 71 -27.87 45.39 -33.45
N ASP A 72 -29.15 45.05 -33.56
CA ASP A 72 -30.14 45.50 -32.59
C ASP A 72 -29.90 44.93 -31.18
N GLY A 73 -30.29 45.65 -30.14
CA GLY A 73 -30.03 45.28 -28.76
C GLY A 73 -30.60 43.91 -28.35
N ALA A 74 -31.74 43.52 -28.95
CA ALA A 74 -32.34 42.20 -28.68
C ALA A 74 -31.46 41.06 -29.23
N THR A 75 -30.99 41.19 -30.48
CA THR A 75 -30.07 40.22 -31.11
C THR A 75 -28.74 40.15 -30.38
N LEU A 76 -28.20 41.30 -29.96
CA LEU A 76 -26.95 41.35 -29.18
C LEU A 76 -27.08 40.61 -27.82
N THR A 77 -28.27 40.76 -27.19
CA THR A 77 -28.57 40.04 -25.94
C THR A 77 -28.57 38.52 -26.15
N TRP A 78 -29.24 38.04 -27.23
CA TRP A 78 -29.26 36.60 -27.55
C TRP A 78 -27.85 36.06 -27.88
N ILE A 79 -27.04 36.83 -28.60
CA ILE A 79 -25.63 36.47 -28.88
C ILE A 79 -24.84 36.34 -27.57
N ALA A 80 -25.00 37.28 -26.64
CA ALA A 80 -24.33 37.24 -25.35
C ALA A 80 -24.76 36.03 -24.49
N ILE A 81 -26.06 35.71 -24.50
CA ILE A 81 -26.59 34.50 -23.83
C ILE A 81 -25.98 33.24 -24.46
N ALA A 82 -26.05 33.15 -25.80
CA ALA A 82 -25.47 32.00 -26.52
C ALA A 82 -23.96 31.84 -26.27
N ALA A 83 -23.19 32.95 -26.28
CA ALA A 83 -21.76 32.96 -25.98
C ALA A 83 -21.49 32.49 -24.54
N THR A 84 -22.30 32.95 -23.56
CA THR A 84 -22.18 32.53 -22.16
C THR A 84 -22.42 31.02 -22.01
N LEU A 85 -23.45 30.49 -22.66
CA LEU A 85 -23.75 29.04 -22.65
C LEU A 85 -22.66 28.25 -23.37
N LEU A 86 -22.17 28.72 -24.51
CA LEU A 86 -21.10 28.07 -25.26
C LEU A 86 -19.79 28.02 -24.45
N LEU A 87 -19.40 29.13 -23.81
CA LEU A 87 -18.22 29.19 -22.93
C LEU A 87 -18.37 28.27 -21.71
N ALA A 88 -19.57 28.19 -21.14
CA ALA A 88 -19.85 27.27 -20.02
C ALA A 88 -19.72 25.80 -20.47
N LEU A 89 -20.29 25.48 -21.64
CA LEU A 89 -20.21 24.14 -22.22
C LEU A 89 -18.76 23.76 -22.58
N LEU A 90 -18.05 24.64 -23.27
CA LEU A 90 -16.64 24.44 -23.66
C LEU A 90 -15.74 24.26 -22.42
N GLY A 91 -15.86 25.15 -21.45
CA GLY A 91 -15.10 25.07 -20.20
C GLY A 91 -15.44 23.81 -19.37
N GLY A 92 -16.73 23.45 -19.32
CA GLY A 92 -17.22 22.24 -18.66
C GLY A 92 -16.71 20.96 -19.34
N ALA A 93 -16.83 20.88 -20.66
CA ALA A 93 -16.34 19.75 -21.45
C ALA A 93 -14.81 19.60 -21.35
N ALA A 94 -14.08 20.71 -21.43
CA ALA A 94 -12.63 20.71 -21.25
C ALA A 94 -12.23 20.25 -19.84
N ALA A 95 -12.93 20.70 -18.79
CA ALA A 95 -12.70 20.24 -17.44
C ALA A 95 -13.00 18.75 -17.26
N TYR A 96 -14.09 18.25 -17.84
CA TYR A 96 -14.45 16.84 -17.83
C TYR A 96 -13.38 15.97 -18.51
N CYS A 97 -12.94 16.33 -19.73
CA CYS A 97 -11.89 15.60 -20.44
C CYS A 97 -10.58 15.60 -19.66
N ARG A 98 -10.19 16.76 -19.12
CA ARG A 98 -9.02 16.89 -18.24
C ARG A 98 -9.10 15.92 -17.06
N ASP A 99 -10.19 15.96 -16.30
CA ASP A 99 -10.34 15.16 -15.08
C ASP A 99 -10.36 13.67 -15.40
N LEU A 100 -10.98 13.28 -16.50
CA LEU A 100 -10.98 11.89 -16.97
C LEU A 100 -9.58 11.41 -17.37
N TRP A 101 -8.79 12.23 -18.10
CA TRP A 101 -7.43 11.86 -18.50
C TRP A 101 -6.48 11.81 -17.30
N LEU A 102 -6.59 12.75 -16.36
CA LEU A 102 -5.83 12.73 -15.10
C LEU A 102 -6.21 11.51 -14.25
N ALA A 103 -7.49 11.17 -14.17
CA ALA A 103 -7.95 9.99 -13.46
C ALA A 103 -7.37 8.70 -14.06
N LYS A 104 -7.46 8.55 -15.40
CA LYS A 104 -6.90 7.39 -16.10
C LYS A 104 -5.38 7.27 -15.92
N ALA A 105 -4.64 8.36 -16.11
CA ALA A 105 -3.19 8.37 -15.97
C ALA A 105 -2.78 8.06 -14.51
N GLY A 106 -3.42 8.71 -13.54
CA GLY A 106 -3.14 8.52 -12.12
C GLY A 106 -3.45 7.10 -11.65
N GLN A 107 -4.61 6.55 -12.04
CA GLN A 107 -5.01 5.21 -11.62
C GLN A 107 -4.08 4.13 -12.19
N ARG A 108 -3.67 4.25 -13.46
CA ARG A 108 -2.73 3.30 -14.08
C ARG A 108 -1.34 3.39 -13.44
N ALA A 109 -0.85 4.61 -13.21
CA ALA A 109 0.45 4.80 -12.53
C ALA A 109 0.47 4.19 -11.12
N ILE A 110 -0.61 4.37 -10.34
CA ILE A 110 -0.74 3.77 -9.01
C ILE A 110 -0.88 2.25 -9.08
N SER A 111 -1.59 1.71 -10.07
CA SER A 111 -1.71 0.26 -10.27
C SER A 111 -0.34 -0.37 -10.52
N THR A 112 0.47 0.21 -11.42
CA THR A 112 1.83 -0.26 -11.70
C THR A 112 2.72 -0.16 -10.44
N LEU A 113 2.66 0.99 -9.74
CA LEU A 113 3.41 1.20 -8.49
C LEU A 113 3.08 0.15 -7.42
N ARG A 114 1.78 -0.19 -7.27
CA ARG A 114 1.35 -1.23 -6.32
C ARG A 114 1.86 -2.61 -6.72
N GLY A 115 1.84 -2.93 -8.02
CA GLY A 115 2.37 -4.19 -8.54
C GLY A 115 3.86 -4.33 -8.22
N ASP A 116 4.65 -3.29 -8.51
CA ASP A 116 6.09 -3.26 -8.22
C ASP A 116 6.37 -3.34 -6.72
N ALA A 117 5.61 -2.60 -5.90
CA ALA A 117 5.76 -2.64 -4.45
C ALA A 117 5.41 -4.03 -3.88
N LEU A 118 4.33 -4.66 -4.33
CA LEU A 118 3.98 -6.02 -3.93
C LEU A 118 5.05 -7.02 -4.36
N HIS A 119 5.51 -6.94 -5.61
CA HIS A 119 6.59 -7.80 -6.11
C HIS A 119 7.85 -7.69 -5.25
N ARG A 120 8.25 -6.46 -4.90
CA ARG A 120 9.39 -6.20 -4.00
C ARG A 120 9.19 -6.78 -2.60
N VAL A 121 8.00 -6.60 -2.01
CA VAL A 121 7.67 -7.15 -0.69
C VAL A 121 7.74 -8.68 -0.70
N LEU A 122 7.17 -9.33 -1.72
CA LEU A 122 7.20 -10.80 -1.85
C LEU A 122 8.61 -11.36 -2.09
N ALA A 123 9.52 -10.57 -2.66
CA ALA A 123 10.91 -10.96 -2.88
C ALA A 123 11.80 -10.82 -1.63
N GLN A 124 11.28 -10.24 -0.54
CA GLN A 124 12.03 -10.07 0.72
C GLN A 124 12.20 -11.39 1.47
N SER A 125 13.20 -11.45 2.36
CA SER A 125 13.41 -12.60 3.26
C SER A 125 12.29 -12.71 4.30
N LEU A 126 12.19 -13.88 4.89
CA LEU A 126 11.27 -14.12 6.01
C LEU A 126 11.59 -13.21 7.21
N THR A 127 12.86 -12.87 7.43
CA THR A 127 13.29 -11.92 8.48
C THR A 127 12.65 -10.55 8.30
N PHE A 128 12.62 -10.02 7.06
CA PHE A 128 11.93 -8.76 6.76
C PHE A 128 10.45 -8.80 7.16
N HIS A 129 9.76 -9.91 6.86
CA HIS A 129 8.34 -10.08 7.17
C HIS A 129 8.06 -10.22 8.67
N GLU A 130 9.01 -10.73 9.44
CA GLU A 130 8.90 -10.79 10.91
C GLU A 130 9.13 -9.44 11.58
N GLU A 131 10.07 -8.64 11.04
CA GLU A 131 10.33 -7.28 11.53
C GLU A 131 9.21 -6.30 11.18
N HIS A 132 8.50 -6.54 10.06
CA HIS A 132 7.44 -5.67 9.57
C HIS A 132 6.06 -6.32 9.77
N ARG A 133 5.20 -5.64 10.53
CA ARG A 133 3.82 -6.13 10.73
C ARG A 133 3.06 -6.15 9.41
N SER A 134 2.41 -7.25 9.09
CA SER A 134 1.61 -7.42 7.85
C SER A 134 0.58 -6.30 7.67
N GLY A 135 -0.04 -5.81 8.77
CA GLY A 135 -0.96 -4.68 8.73
C GLY A 135 -0.32 -3.37 8.26
N ASP A 136 0.95 -3.08 8.63
CA ASP A 136 1.66 -1.88 8.15
C ASP A 136 1.95 -1.98 6.65
N LEU A 137 2.40 -3.14 6.17
CA LEU A 137 2.62 -3.39 4.74
C LEU A 137 1.32 -3.24 3.94
N LEU A 138 0.20 -3.72 4.47
CA LEU A 138 -1.13 -3.59 3.87
C LEU A 138 -1.58 -2.12 3.78
N VAL A 139 -1.37 -1.33 4.84
CA VAL A 139 -1.64 0.12 4.83
C VAL A 139 -0.81 0.83 3.78
N ARG A 140 0.47 0.51 3.63
CA ARG A 140 1.37 1.11 2.63
C ARG A 140 0.91 0.79 1.21
N LEU A 141 0.51 -0.45 0.93
CA LEU A 141 0.04 -0.89 -0.39
C LEU A 141 -1.38 -0.38 -0.72
N CYS A 142 -2.32 -0.48 0.23
CA CYS A 142 -3.74 -0.23 -0.02
C CYS A 142 -4.17 1.22 0.24
N SER A 143 -3.56 1.92 1.21
CA SER A 143 -3.96 3.26 1.63
C SER A 143 -2.96 4.34 1.22
N ASP A 144 -1.66 4.10 1.41
CA ASP A 144 -0.63 5.10 1.10
C ASP A 144 -0.40 5.25 -0.41
N ALA A 145 -0.35 4.14 -1.16
CA ALA A 145 -0.16 4.18 -2.60
C ALA A 145 -1.23 5.03 -3.33
N PRO A 146 -2.55 4.90 -3.08
CA PRO A 146 -3.55 5.81 -3.66
C PRO A 146 -3.36 7.27 -3.28
N THR A 147 -2.91 7.55 -2.07
CA THR A 147 -2.67 8.91 -1.61
C THR A 147 -1.58 9.61 -2.45
N LEU A 148 -0.66 8.85 -3.05
CA LEU A 148 0.35 9.35 -3.97
C LEU A 148 -0.23 9.96 -5.24
N ARG A 149 -1.42 9.55 -5.69
CA ARG A 149 -2.11 10.19 -6.80
C ARG A 149 -2.31 11.68 -6.55
N THR A 150 -2.71 12.04 -5.31
CA THR A 150 -2.87 13.45 -4.91
C THR A 150 -1.56 14.24 -5.03
N LEU A 151 -0.42 13.62 -4.76
CA LEU A 151 0.88 14.24 -4.94
C LEU A 151 1.27 14.33 -6.43
N LEU A 152 1.18 13.21 -7.15
CA LEU A 152 1.72 13.04 -8.49
C LEU A 152 0.92 13.75 -9.59
N VAL A 153 -0.41 13.71 -9.49
CA VAL A 153 -1.29 14.16 -10.56
C VAL A 153 -2.17 15.32 -10.07
N ASP A 154 -3.02 15.06 -9.07
CA ASP A 154 -4.05 16.02 -8.67
C ASP A 154 -3.43 17.32 -8.12
N GLY A 155 -2.34 17.22 -7.34
CA GLY A 155 -1.67 18.39 -6.74
C GLY A 155 -1.00 19.28 -7.78
N LEU A 156 -0.25 18.69 -8.71
CA LEU A 156 0.49 19.44 -9.74
C LEU A 156 -0.47 20.16 -10.69
N PHE A 157 -1.44 19.42 -11.25
CA PHE A 157 -2.40 19.99 -12.19
C PHE A 157 -3.32 21.01 -11.54
N ALA A 158 -3.70 20.78 -10.28
CA ALA A 158 -4.47 21.75 -9.53
C ALA A 158 -3.69 23.04 -9.26
N LEU A 159 -2.42 22.93 -8.82
CA LEU A 159 -1.57 24.09 -8.62
C LEU A 159 -1.32 24.84 -9.94
N GLY A 160 -1.03 24.11 -11.02
CA GLY A 160 -0.86 24.70 -12.36
C GLY A 160 -2.11 25.47 -12.81
N ARG A 161 -3.28 24.87 -12.71
CA ARG A 161 -4.56 25.52 -13.05
C ARG A 161 -4.82 26.76 -12.21
N GLU A 162 -4.69 26.64 -10.87
CA GLU A 162 -4.96 27.75 -9.98
C GLU A 162 -3.94 28.90 -10.20
N SER A 163 -2.68 28.58 -10.48
CA SER A 163 -1.66 29.59 -10.84
C SER A 163 -2.01 30.28 -12.16
N LEU A 164 -2.39 29.54 -13.20
CA LEU A 164 -2.83 30.10 -14.48
C LEU A 164 -4.03 31.03 -14.32
N LEU A 165 -5.01 30.64 -13.48
CA LEU A 165 -6.17 31.50 -13.17
C LEU A 165 -5.75 32.77 -12.43
N VAL A 166 -4.90 32.68 -11.40
CA VAL A 166 -4.43 33.83 -10.64
C VAL A 166 -3.68 34.82 -11.54
N PHE A 167 -2.71 34.31 -12.32
CA PHE A 167 -1.93 35.17 -13.23
C PHE A 167 -2.78 35.71 -14.39
N GLY A 168 -3.66 34.86 -14.97
CA GLY A 168 -4.55 35.27 -16.04
C GLY A 168 -5.56 36.34 -15.61
N THR A 169 -6.23 36.16 -14.48
CA THR A 169 -7.16 37.18 -13.93
C THR A 169 -6.44 38.46 -13.56
N LEU A 170 -5.25 38.38 -12.97
CA LEU A 170 -4.45 39.53 -12.63
C LEU A 170 -3.99 40.31 -13.87
N ALA A 171 -3.54 39.59 -14.92
CA ALA A 171 -3.13 40.19 -16.18
C ALA A 171 -4.27 40.92 -16.87
N VAL A 172 -5.46 40.32 -16.95
CA VAL A 172 -6.64 40.98 -17.54
C VAL A 172 -7.09 42.17 -16.69
N MET A 173 -7.11 42.06 -15.37
CA MET A 173 -7.42 43.19 -14.50
C MET A 173 -6.42 44.34 -14.64
N ALA A 174 -5.12 44.03 -14.74
CA ALA A 174 -4.08 45.06 -14.93
C ALA A 174 -4.16 45.73 -16.31
N TRP A 175 -4.62 44.99 -17.34
CA TRP A 175 -4.88 45.52 -18.68
C TRP A 175 -6.08 46.47 -18.70
N LEU A 176 -7.16 46.13 -17.97
CA LEU A 176 -8.34 47.02 -17.83
C LEU A 176 -8.03 48.26 -16.99
N ASP A 177 -7.53 48.08 -15.77
CA ASP A 177 -7.05 49.15 -14.89
C ASP A 177 -6.07 48.57 -13.84
N TRP A 178 -4.78 48.94 -13.99
CA TRP A 178 -3.73 48.44 -13.10
C TRP A 178 -3.93 48.85 -11.62
N ARG A 179 -4.67 49.97 -11.36
CA ARG A 179 -4.97 50.42 -9.99
C ARG A 179 -5.92 49.47 -9.28
N LEU A 180 -6.91 48.97 -10.01
CA LEU A 180 -7.86 47.96 -9.48
C LEU A 180 -7.19 46.61 -9.26
N ALA A 181 -6.27 46.22 -10.16
CA ALA A 181 -5.44 45.04 -9.96
C ALA A 181 -4.58 45.14 -8.71
N LEU A 182 -3.91 46.30 -8.49
CA LEU A 182 -3.11 46.57 -7.30
C LEU A 182 -3.96 46.55 -6.02
N ALA A 183 -5.17 47.14 -6.05
CA ALA A 183 -6.11 47.12 -4.93
C ALA A 183 -6.52 45.67 -4.56
N ALA A 184 -6.77 44.81 -5.55
CA ALA A 184 -7.07 43.40 -5.30
C ALA A 184 -5.87 42.67 -4.68
N VAL A 185 -4.63 42.94 -5.12
CA VAL A 185 -3.42 42.33 -4.56
C VAL A 185 -3.12 42.83 -3.15
N ALA A 186 -3.46 44.07 -2.83
CA ALA A 186 -3.17 44.69 -1.51
C ALA A 186 -3.82 43.94 -0.32
N VAL A 187 -4.85 43.11 -0.56
CA VAL A 187 -5.50 42.28 0.47
C VAL A 187 -4.72 41.01 0.76
N LEU A 188 -3.85 40.54 -0.15
CA LEU A 188 -3.10 39.29 0.01
C LEU A 188 -2.20 39.24 1.24
N PRO A 189 -1.45 40.29 1.61
CA PRO A 189 -0.67 40.27 2.84
C PRO A 189 -1.53 40.04 4.08
N LEU A 190 -2.73 40.62 4.13
CA LEU A 190 -3.67 40.42 5.24
C LEU A 190 -4.14 38.95 5.32
N ILE A 191 -4.52 38.36 4.19
CA ILE A 191 -4.89 36.94 4.11
C ILE A 191 -3.71 36.06 4.50
N GLY A 192 -2.51 36.39 4.04
CA GLY A 192 -1.28 35.69 4.39
C GLY A 192 -0.97 35.73 5.89
N LEU A 193 -1.12 36.91 6.52
CA LEU A 193 -0.92 37.10 7.95
C LEU A 193 -1.94 36.30 8.78
N LEU A 194 -3.23 36.39 8.45
CA LEU A 194 -4.30 35.60 9.11
C LEU A 194 -4.02 34.10 9.01
N SER A 195 -3.64 33.63 7.82
CA SER A 195 -3.28 32.23 7.57
C SER A 195 -2.03 31.80 8.36
N ALA A 196 -1.01 32.63 8.43
CA ALA A 196 0.20 32.35 9.20
C ALA A 196 -0.10 32.22 10.69
N LEU A 197 -0.85 33.17 11.26
CA LEU A 197 -1.25 33.16 12.67
C LEU A 197 -2.10 31.94 13.04
N ALA A 198 -3.04 31.55 12.16
CA ALA A 198 -3.90 30.40 12.38
C ALA A 198 -3.18 29.06 12.14
N SER A 199 -2.17 29.03 11.24
CA SER A 199 -1.51 27.79 10.81
C SER A 199 -0.85 27.00 11.94
N VAL A 200 -0.28 27.70 12.94
CA VAL A 200 0.37 27.06 14.11
C VAL A 200 -0.68 26.41 15.01
N ARG A 201 -1.79 27.14 15.28
CA ARG A 201 -2.89 26.64 16.10
C ARG A 201 -3.58 25.45 15.42
N LEU A 202 -3.85 25.57 14.13
CA LEU A 202 -4.47 24.52 13.32
C LEU A 202 -3.62 23.25 13.29
N ARG A 203 -2.31 23.35 13.08
CA ARG A 203 -1.39 22.20 13.12
C ARG A 203 -1.39 21.50 14.47
N ARG A 204 -1.37 22.25 15.58
CA ARG A 204 -1.45 21.69 16.93
C ARG A 204 -2.77 20.97 17.17
N ALA A 205 -3.89 21.58 16.77
CA ALA A 205 -5.21 20.99 16.91
C ALA A 205 -5.38 19.71 16.08
N ALA A 206 -4.96 19.74 14.81
CA ALA A 206 -4.98 18.58 13.93
C ALA A 206 -4.06 17.44 14.43
N HIS A 207 -2.89 17.77 15.00
CA HIS A 207 -2.02 16.75 15.62
C HIS A 207 -2.70 16.10 16.85
N ASN A 208 -3.30 16.90 17.72
CA ASN A 208 -4.02 16.41 18.90
C ASN A 208 -5.22 15.54 18.49
N GLN A 209 -6.00 15.96 17.49
CA GLN A 209 -7.11 15.16 16.95
C GLN A 209 -6.61 13.80 16.46
N ARG A 210 -5.58 13.75 15.61
CA ARG A 210 -5.02 12.47 15.11
C ARG A 210 -4.52 11.57 16.25
N LYS A 211 -3.88 12.15 17.28
CA LYS A 211 -3.45 11.39 18.47
C LYS A 211 -4.64 10.75 19.20
N LYS A 212 -5.76 11.47 19.32
CA LYS A 212 -6.97 10.94 19.96
C LYS A 212 -7.70 9.92 19.10
N GLU A 213 -7.75 10.12 17.77
CA GLU A 213 -8.26 9.15 16.82
C GLU A 213 -7.44 7.86 16.81
N GLY A 214 -6.10 7.97 16.86
CA GLY A 214 -5.21 6.81 16.99
C GLY A 214 -5.45 6.02 18.27
N ALA A 215 -5.60 6.72 19.42
CA ALA A 215 -5.92 6.07 20.69
C ALA A 215 -7.30 5.38 20.67
N LEU A 216 -8.30 5.99 20.00
CA LEU A 216 -9.62 5.39 19.81
C LEU A 216 -9.53 4.12 18.94
N ALA A 217 -8.80 4.18 17.82
CA ALA A 217 -8.60 3.03 16.94
C ALA A 217 -7.89 1.88 17.65
N THR A 218 -6.86 2.17 18.46
CA THR A 218 -6.17 1.16 19.29
C THR A 218 -7.13 0.54 20.30
N SER A 219 -7.93 1.36 20.99
CA SER A 219 -8.94 0.87 21.94
C SER A 219 -9.97 -0.04 21.25
N ALA A 220 -10.48 0.36 20.08
CA ALA A 220 -11.40 -0.46 19.30
C ALA A 220 -10.78 -1.80 18.90
N HIS A 221 -9.55 -1.78 18.38
CA HIS A 221 -8.84 -3.00 17.97
C HIS A 221 -8.62 -3.95 19.15
N THR A 222 -8.19 -3.43 20.29
CA THR A 222 -8.00 -4.26 21.51
C THR A 222 -9.32 -4.85 21.99
N THR A 223 -10.39 -4.05 22.03
CA THR A 223 -11.72 -4.51 22.46
C THR A 223 -12.27 -5.59 21.53
N LEU A 224 -12.17 -5.40 20.20
CA LEU A 224 -12.64 -6.38 19.21
C LEU A 224 -11.80 -7.67 19.24
N GLY A 225 -10.49 -7.57 19.45
CA GLY A 225 -9.62 -8.73 19.57
C GLY A 225 -9.85 -9.53 20.87
N ALA A 226 -10.43 -8.90 21.90
CA ALA A 226 -10.70 -9.51 23.19
C ALA A 226 -12.18 -9.89 23.40
N VAL A 227 -13.02 -9.87 22.34
CA VAL A 227 -14.47 -10.16 22.45
C VAL A 227 -14.77 -11.46 23.22
N PRO A 228 -14.09 -12.62 22.93
CA PRO A 228 -14.37 -13.83 23.70
C PRO A 228 -14.13 -13.68 25.21
N VAL A 229 -13.09 -12.94 25.59
CA VAL A 229 -12.79 -12.68 27.01
C VAL A 229 -13.82 -11.73 27.62
N ILE A 230 -14.19 -10.67 26.91
CA ILE A 230 -15.18 -9.70 27.37
C ILE A 230 -16.52 -10.40 27.62
N GLN A 231 -16.96 -11.24 26.71
CA GLN A 231 -18.20 -12.01 26.84
C GLN A 231 -18.13 -13.07 27.95
N ALA A 232 -17.00 -13.80 28.04
CA ALA A 232 -16.83 -14.83 29.05
C ALA A 232 -16.85 -14.28 30.48
N TYR A 233 -16.46 -13.03 30.67
CA TYR A 233 -16.41 -12.37 31.98
C TYR A 233 -17.51 -11.32 32.19
N GLY A 234 -18.43 -11.11 31.24
CA GLY A 234 -19.52 -10.13 31.33
C GLY A 234 -19.03 -8.68 31.43
N LEU A 235 -17.93 -8.34 30.71
CA LEU A 235 -17.26 -7.04 30.82
C LEU A 235 -17.73 -6.02 29.76
N GLU A 236 -18.85 -6.26 29.08
CA GLU A 236 -19.36 -5.40 27.99
C GLU A 236 -19.59 -3.96 28.43
N ALA A 237 -20.16 -3.78 29.63
CA ALA A 237 -20.42 -2.46 30.20
C ALA A 237 -19.11 -1.67 30.44
N VAL A 238 -18.07 -2.36 30.96
CA VAL A 238 -16.75 -1.77 31.21
C VAL A 238 -16.06 -1.38 29.90
N ALA A 239 -16.07 -2.28 28.92
CA ALA A 239 -15.49 -2.05 27.60
C ALA A 239 -16.18 -0.88 26.88
N ASN A 240 -17.53 -0.85 26.90
CA ASN A 240 -18.31 0.24 26.33
C ASN A 240 -18.05 1.59 27.01
N ALA A 241 -17.92 1.61 28.33
CA ALA A 241 -17.62 2.84 29.08
C ALA A 241 -16.23 3.39 28.73
N ALA A 242 -15.22 2.51 28.66
CA ALA A 242 -13.84 2.87 28.28
C ALA A 242 -13.78 3.40 26.85
N PHE A 243 -14.39 2.71 25.88
CA PHE A 243 -14.49 3.16 24.49
C PHE A 243 -15.24 4.48 24.38
N GLY A 244 -16.40 4.62 25.06
CA GLY A 244 -17.19 5.85 25.09
C GLY A 244 -16.41 7.06 25.61
N GLN A 245 -15.52 6.86 26.60
CA GLN A 245 -14.64 7.92 27.09
C GLN A 245 -13.64 8.38 26.03
N GLN A 246 -12.99 7.43 25.34
CA GLN A 246 -12.05 7.74 24.26
C GLN A 246 -12.75 8.42 23.07
N ASN A 247 -13.94 7.93 22.71
CA ASN A 247 -14.76 8.51 21.65
C ASN A 247 -15.13 9.98 21.95
N ARG A 248 -15.59 10.29 23.17
CA ARG A 248 -15.85 11.67 23.59
C ARG A 248 -14.61 12.56 23.55
N ARG A 249 -13.42 12.03 23.90
CA ARG A 249 -12.15 12.77 23.82
C ARG A 249 -11.76 13.06 22.36
N SER A 250 -11.94 12.08 21.46
CA SER A 250 -11.70 12.23 20.03
C SER A 250 -12.65 13.27 19.42
N ALA A 251 -13.96 13.16 19.69
CA ALA A 251 -14.98 14.11 19.23
C ALA A 251 -14.68 15.56 19.67
N ARG A 252 -14.31 15.76 20.94
CA ARG A 252 -13.94 17.10 21.45
C ARG A 252 -12.70 17.67 20.74
N ALA A 253 -11.71 16.82 20.47
CA ALA A 253 -10.50 17.24 19.74
C ALA A 253 -10.82 17.59 18.28
N GLY A 254 -11.70 16.83 17.62
CA GLY A 254 -12.21 17.12 16.29
C GLY A 254 -12.95 18.45 16.23
N LEU A 255 -13.91 18.66 17.17
CA LEU A 255 -14.64 19.94 17.26
C LEU A 255 -13.72 21.14 17.48
N ALA A 256 -12.67 21.00 18.29
CA ALA A 256 -11.70 22.06 18.51
C ALA A 256 -10.91 22.40 17.24
N ALA A 257 -10.51 21.39 16.45
CA ALA A 257 -9.86 21.60 15.16
C ALA A 257 -10.80 22.31 14.16
N THR A 258 -12.04 21.80 14.03
CA THR A 258 -13.05 22.39 13.14
C THR A 258 -13.38 23.84 13.50
N ARG A 259 -13.42 24.19 14.80
CA ARG A 259 -13.63 25.59 15.22
C ARG A 259 -12.52 26.51 14.72
N ILE A 260 -11.25 26.08 14.80
CA ILE A 260 -10.12 26.87 14.30
C ILE A 260 -10.20 27.02 12.77
N GLU A 261 -10.54 25.93 12.05
CA GLU A 261 -10.73 25.98 10.59
C GLU A 261 -11.86 26.94 10.20
N ALA A 262 -13.02 26.83 10.86
CA ALA A 262 -14.17 27.69 10.61
C ALA A 262 -13.86 29.18 10.91
N THR A 263 -13.13 29.46 12.00
CA THR A 263 -12.72 30.83 12.33
C THR A 263 -11.76 31.39 11.28
N LEU A 264 -10.80 30.58 10.79
CA LEU A 264 -9.89 30.99 9.72
C LEU A 264 -10.67 31.23 8.41
N ALA A 265 -11.62 30.34 8.07
CA ALA A 265 -12.45 30.51 6.87
C ALA A 265 -13.25 31.82 6.95
N LEU A 266 -13.92 32.07 8.07
CA LEU A 266 -14.70 33.31 8.29
C LEU A 266 -13.82 34.55 8.18
N SER A 267 -12.67 34.58 8.85
CA SER A 267 -11.75 35.73 8.81
C SER A 267 -11.18 35.97 7.40
N THR A 268 -10.91 34.90 6.66
CA THR A 268 -10.46 34.99 5.26
C THR A 268 -11.57 35.51 4.35
N ASP A 269 -12.81 35.00 4.52
CA ASP A 269 -13.96 35.45 3.74
C ASP A 269 -14.26 36.94 4.00
N LEU A 270 -14.15 37.38 5.25
CA LEU A 270 -14.31 38.78 5.62
C LEU A 270 -13.22 39.68 4.99
N ALA A 271 -11.96 39.21 5.03
CA ALA A 271 -10.85 39.94 4.38
C ALA A 271 -11.08 40.07 2.86
N MET A 272 -11.54 39.00 2.20
CA MET A 272 -11.90 39.03 0.77
C MET A 272 -13.09 39.94 0.49
N ALA A 273 -14.09 39.97 1.37
CA ALA A 273 -15.24 40.89 1.24
C ALA A 273 -14.79 42.35 1.36
N VAL A 274 -13.96 42.70 2.33
CA VAL A 274 -13.37 44.02 2.48
C VAL A 274 -12.53 44.40 1.22
N GLY A 275 -11.73 43.47 0.71
CA GLY A 275 -10.97 43.70 -0.53
C GLY A 275 -11.87 43.93 -1.73
N THR A 276 -12.93 43.15 -1.87
CA THR A 276 -13.93 43.36 -2.96
C THR A 276 -14.64 44.70 -2.82
N GLY A 277 -15.03 45.08 -1.60
CA GLY A 277 -15.62 46.41 -1.31
C GLY A 277 -14.67 47.57 -1.64
N PHE A 278 -13.37 47.40 -1.33
CA PHE A 278 -12.36 48.41 -1.67
C PHE A 278 -12.16 48.54 -3.19
N VAL A 279 -12.09 47.43 -3.92
CA VAL A 279 -12.04 47.43 -5.39
C VAL A 279 -13.29 48.04 -5.99
N LEU A 280 -14.48 47.79 -5.43
CA LEU A 280 -15.74 48.39 -5.85
C LEU A 280 -15.74 49.89 -5.63
N TRP A 281 -15.32 50.34 -4.44
CA TRP A 281 -15.24 51.77 -4.12
C TRP A 281 -14.30 52.54 -5.07
N LEU A 282 -13.09 52.05 -5.29
CA LEU A 282 -12.17 52.61 -6.27
C LEU A 282 -12.73 52.56 -7.69
N GLY A 283 -13.33 51.43 -8.07
CA GLY A 283 -13.91 51.19 -9.39
C GLY A 283 -15.05 52.18 -9.71
N ILE A 284 -15.95 52.47 -8.75
CA ILE A 284 -16.96 53.52 -8.91
C ILE A 284 -16.35 54.86 -9.23
N GLY A 285 -15.29 55.25 -8.51
CA GLY A 285 -14.58 56.51 -8.80
C GLY A 285 -13.97 56.54 -10.21
N ARG A 286 -13.47 55.37 -10.71
CA ARG A 286 -12.96 55.24 -12.07
C ARG A 286 -14.04 55.33 -13.13
N VAL A 287 -15.24 54.80 -12.86
CA VAL A 287 -16.40 54.92 -13.74
C VAL A 287 -16.91 56.38 -13.79
N GLN A 288 -17.03 57.03 -12.65
CA GLN A 288 -17.41 58.44 -12.57
C GLN A 288 -16.43 59.37 -13.31
N ALA A 289 -15.14 59.04 -13.28
CA ALA A 289 -14.09 59.72 -14.04
C ALA A 289 -14.04 59.35 -15.54
N ALA A 290 -15.03 58.60 -16.03
CA ALA A 290 -15.11 58.08 -17.41
C ALA A 290 -13.90 57.26 -17.88
N ALA A 291 -13.10 56.79 -16.96
CA ALA A 291 -11.87 56.01 -17.24
C ALA A 291 -12.17 54.50 -17.36
N LEU A 292 -13.35 54.07 -16.91
CA LEU A 292 -13.82 52.69 -16.98
C LEU A 292 -15.30 52.68 -17.35
N SER A 293 -15.77 51.62 -18.05
CA SER A 293 -17.21 51.41 -18.25
C SER A 293 -17.87 50.71 -17.05
N THR A 294 -19.18 50.77 -16.96
CA THR A 294 -19.95 50.04 -15.95
C THR A 294 -19.81 48.51 -16.15
N GLY A 295 -19.79 48.06 -17.42
CA GLY A 295 -19.58 46.65 -17.76
C GLY A 295 -18.16 46.19 -17.44
N GLU A 296 -17.13 47.01 -17.71
CA GLU A 296 -15.75 46.69 -17.33
C GLU A 296 -15.60 46.58 -15.81
N LEU A 297 -16.28 47.41 -15.01
CA LEU A 297 -16.29 47.29 -13.56
C LEU A 297 -16.88 45.94 -13.10
N LEU A 298 -17.95 45.47 -13.73
CA LEU A 298 -18.55 44.17 -13.44
C LEU A 298 -17.60 43.03 -13.79
N VAL A 299 -16.86 43.14 -14.91
CA VAL A 299 -15.81 42.17 -15.28
C VAL A 299 -14.70 42.12 -14.23
N VAL A 300 -14.23 43.28 -13.78
CA VAL A 300 -13.22 43.37 -12.70
C VAL A 300 -13.72 42.71 -11.42
N LEU A 301 -14.95 42.97 -10.99
CA LEU A 301 -15.53 42.35 -9.80
C LEU A 301 -15.65 40.82 -9.93
N ALA A 302 -15.98 40.32 -11.12
CA ALA A 302 -16.01 38.90 -11.41
C ALA A 302 -14.60 38.29 -11.30
N TYR A 303 -13.57 39.01 -11.81
CA TYR A 303 -12.17 38.58 -11.71
C TYR A 303 -11.63 38.65 -10.28
N VAL A 304 -11.97 39.62 -9.47
CA VAL A 304 -11.62 39.68 -8.04
C VAL A 304 -12.08 38.40 -7.33
N ARG A 305 -13.30 37.95 -7.61
CA ARG A 305 -13.85 36.72 -7.08
C ARG A 305 -13.06 35.48 -7.56
N SER A 306 -12.74 35.42 -8.84
CA SER A 306 -11.95 34.33 -9.45
C SER A 306 -10.50 34.34 -8.98
N PHE A 307 -9.91 35.50 -8.65
CA PHE A 307 -8.57 35.69 -8.12
C PHE A 307 -8.41 35.19 -6.67
N TYR A 308 -9.37 35.48 -5.78
CA TYR A 308 -9.27 35.08 -4.38
C TYR A 308 -9.59 33.58 -4.15
N ARG A 309 -10.42 32.98 -4.99
CA ARG A 309 -10.87 31.59 -4.87
C ARG A 309 -9.75 30.55 -4.86
N PRO A 310 -8.76 30.60 -5.78
CA PRO A 310 -7.59 29.73 -5.76
C PRO A 310 -6.74 29.87 -4.51
N ILE A 311 -6.58 31.07 -3.99
CA ILE A 311 -5.76 31.37 -2.81
C ILE A 311 -6.36 30.67 -1.58
N LYS A 312 -7.68 30.78 -1.39
CA LYS A 312 -8.42 30.09 -0.34
C LYS A 312 -8.25 28.55 -0.44
N LYS A 313 -8.35 27.99 -1.66
CA LYS A 313 -8.19 26.54 -1.91
C LYS A 313 -6.76 26.07 -1.69
N GLY A 314 -5.76 26.88 -2.00
CA GLY A 314 -4.33 26.55 -1.83
C GLY A 314 -3.96 26.23 -0.38
N LEU A 315 -4.57 26.95 0.56
CA LEU A 315 -4.35 26.74 2.00
C LEU A 315 -4.80 25.35 2.47
N SER A 316 -5.97 24.90 2.02
CA SER A 316 -6.51 23.57 2.40
C SER A 316 -5.76 22.42 1.73
N ARG A 317 -5.28 22.61 0.49
CA ARG A 317 -4.53 21.58 -0.26
C ARG A 317 -3.13 21.33 0.26
N SER A 318 -2.49 22.31 0.90
CA SER A 318 -1.14 22.16 1.44
C SER A 318 -1.04 20.99 2.43
N ALA A 319 -2.06 20.78 3.25
CA ALA A 319 -2.11 19.66 4.20
C ALA A 319 -2.20 18.29 3.49
N ALA A 320 -2.97 18.19 2.41
CA ALA A 320 -3.09 16.97 1.60
C ALA A 320 -1.77 16.61 0.92
N ILE A 321 -1.05 17.60 0.38
CA ILE A 321 0.27 17.40 -0.23
C ILE A 321 1.29 16.90 0.80
N VAL A 322 1.31 17.46 2.01
CA VAL A 322 2.21 17.02 3.09
C VAL A 322 1.89 15.57 3.51
N LYS A 323 0.59 15.24 3.62
CA LYS A 323 0.16 13.85 3.91
C LYS A 323 0.60 12.90 2.81
N ALA A 324 0.40 13.28 1.54
CA ALA A 324 0.78 12.48 0.39
C ALA A 324 2.30 12.31 0.27
N ALA A 325 3.09 13.32 0.63
CA ALA A 325 4.55 13.20 0.67
C ALA A 325 5.01 12.20 1.75
N ALA A 326 4.41 12.21 2.95
CA ALA A 326 4.71 11.24 3.99
C ALA A 326 4.32 9.80 3.59
N ALA A 327 3.18 9.63 2.91
CA ALA A 327 2.79 8.35 2.32
C ALA A 327 3.79 7.90 1.25
N GLY A 328 4.28 8.85 0.43
CA GLY A 328 5.30 8.59 -0.58
C GLY A 328 6.62 8.07 0.00
N GLU A 329 7.08 8.63 1.11
CA GLU A 329 8.27 8.14 1.81
C GLU A 329 8.11 6.66 2.20
N ARG A 330 6.96 6.30 2.81
CA ARG A 330 6.71 4.92 3.25
C ARG A 330 6.61 3.92 2.09
N VAL A 331 6.02 4.32 0.98
CA VAL A 331 5.96 3.47 -0.22
C VAL A 331 7.32 3.34 -0.88
N LEU A 332 8.11 4.42 -0.94
CA LEU A 332 9.47 4.38 -1.46
C LEU A 332 10.39 3.53 -0.58
N GLU A 333 10.20 3.50 0.74
CA GLU A 333 10.91 2.57 1.63
C GLU A 333 10.72 1.11 1.21
N LEU A 334 9.51 0.72 0.77
CA LEU A 334 9.27 -0.63 0.25
C LEU A 334 9.95 -0.88 -1.10
N LEU A 335 9.92 0.12 -2.00
CA LEU A 335 10.54 0.01 -3.32
C LEU A 335 12.07 0.02 -3.25
N ASP A 336 12.64 0.66 -2.22
CA ASP A 336 14.07 0.80 -1.97
C ASP A 336 14.61 -0.29 -1.03
N ALA A 337 13.75 -1.09 -0.43
CA ALA A 337 14.18 -2.21 0.38
C ALA A 337 15.05 -3.14 -0.50
N ASP A 338 16.35 -3.21 -0.15
CA ASP A 338 17.25 -4.12 -0.83
C ASP A 338 16.72 -5.55 -0.68
N ALA A 339 16.77 -6.31 -1.78
CA ALA A 339 16.39 -7.71 -1.70
C ALA A 339 17.32 -8.36 -0.67
N SER A 340 16.77 -8.78 0.45
CA SER A 340 17.51 -9.35 1.56
C SER A 340 18.13 -10.71 1.20
N LEU A 341 17.76 -11.27 0.05
CA LEU A 341 18.33 -12.49 -0.51
C LEU A 341 18.93 -12.16 -1.87
N PRO A 342 20.22 -11.80 -1.93
CA PRO A 342 20.86 -11.44 -3.19
C PRO A 342 20.85 -12.62 -4.16
N THR A 343 20.43 -12.34 -5.40
CA THR A 343 20.56 -13.31 -6.49
C THR A 343 22.04 -13.39 -6.88
N PRO A 344 22.62 -14.58 -7.05
CA PRO A 344 24.00 -14.70 -7.45
C PRO A 344 24.22 -14.05 -8.83
N HIS A 345 25.31 -13.29 -8.97
CA HIS A 345 25.68 -12.67 -10.26
C HIS A 345 26.06 -13.73 -11.31
N GLU A 346 26.61 -14.86 -10.86
CA GLU A 346 26.88 -16.03 -11.66
C GLU A 346 26.09 -17.20 -11.08
N ALA A 347 24.98 -17.55 -11.72
CA ALA A 347 24.21 -18.72 -11.35
C ALA A 347 24.98 -19.97 -11.77
N VAL A 348 25.35 -20.81 -10.80
CA VAL A 348 25.94 -22.12 -11.08
C VAL A 348 24.87 -22.97 -11.79
N VAL A 349 25.27 -23.68 -12.86
CA VAL A 349 24.44 -24.74 -13.43
C VAL A 349 24.25 -25.82 -12.36
N PRO A 350 23.02 -26.03 -11.87
CA PRO A 350 22.83 -26.93 -10.73
C PRO A 350 23.17 -28.38 -11.14
N PRO A 351 23.91 -29.13 -10.30
CA PRO A 351 24.14 -30.56 -10.55
C PRO A 351 22.79 -31.34 -10.55
N PRO A 352 22.77 -32.59 -11.02
CA PRO A 352 21.58 -33.44 -10.85
C PRO A 352 21.11 -33.47 -9.39
N ALA A 353 19.80 -33.41 -9.16
CA ALA A 353 19.25 -33.35 -7.81
C ALA A 353 19.35 -34.73 -7.12
N ARG A 354 20.36 -34.91 -6.29
CA ARG A 354 20.55 -36.12 -5.44
C ARG A 354 19.88 -35.97 -4.08
N GLY A 355 19.83 -34.72 -3.60
CA GLY A 355 19.19 -34.38 -2.32
C GLY A 355 20.16 -34.48 -1.12
N ALA A 356 21.47 -34.47 -1.32
CA ALA A 356 22.40 -34.38 -0.22
C ALA A 356 22.36 -32.99 0.43
N ILE A 357 22.14 -32.92 1.74
CA ILE A 357 22.19 -31.65 2.51
C ILE A 357 23.38 -31.69 3.43
N THR A 358 24.22 -30.64 3.37
CA THR A 358 25.35 -30.48 4.30
C THR A 358 25.33 -29.08 4.92
N CYS A 359 25.12 -29.00 6.22
CA CYS A 359 25.31 -27.79 7.01
C CYS A 359 26.76 -27.81 7.56
N ARG A 360 27.54 -26.75 7.28
CA ARG A 360 28.94 -26.60 7.76
C ARG A 360 29.06 -25.37 8.63
N GLY A 361 29.21 -25.55 9.94
CA GLY A 361 29.39 -24.48 10.91
C GLY A 361 28.25 -23.46 10.89
N VAL A 362 27.00 -23.88 10.61
CA VAL A 362 25.85 -23.01 10.39
C VAL A 362 25.51 -22.24 11.66
N SER A 363 25.55 -20.93 11.56
CA SER A 363 25.13 -20.00 12.61
C SER A 363 24.04 -19.09 12.09
N PHE A 364 23.07 -18.80 12.95
CA PHE A 364 21.99 -17.86 12.64
C PHE A 364 21.62 -17.02 13.85
N GLN A 365 21.46 -15.71 13.59
CA GLN A 365 21.11 -14.72 14.59
C GLN A 365 19.93 -13.88 14.05
N HIS A 366 18.92 -13.62 14.86
CA HIS A 366 17.87 -12.67 14.52
C HIS A 366 18.38 -11.23 14.52
N GLY A 367 17.64 -10.32 13.86
CA GLY A 367 17.99 -8.90 13.79
C GLY A 367 18.15 -8.20 15.14
N ASP A 368 17.55 -8.74 16.21
CA ASP A 368 17.68 -8.29 17.61
C ASP A 368 18.99 -8.74 18.30
N GLY A 369 19.86 -9.46 17.60
CA GLY A 369 21.12 -9.96 18.14
C GLY A 369 21.04 -11.33 18.83
N ARG A 370 19.88 -11.96 18.92
CA ARG A 370 19.67 -13.26 19.56
C ARG A 370 20.19 -14.38 18.66
N ALA A 371 21.27 -15.04 19.08
CA ALA A 371 21.81 -16.22 18.40
C ALA A 371 20.89 -17.44 18.63
N VAL A 372 20.45 -18.06 17.52
CA VAL A 372 19.54 -19.24 17.53
C VAL A 372 20.28 -20.51 17.15
N LEU A 373 21.18 -20.44 16.14
CA LEU A 373 22.05 -21.56 15.75
C LEU A 373 23.50 -21.13 15.95
N ARG A 374 24.33 -22.07 16.41
CA ARG A 374 25.72 -21.78 16.88
C ARG A 374 26.71 -22.79 16.35
N GLY A 375 27.17 -22.63 15.11
CA GLY A 375 28.17 -23.50 14.50
C GLY A 375 27.67 -24.94 14.32
N LEU A 376 26.45 -25.09 13.78
CA LEU A 376 25.82 -26.39 13.59
C LEU A 376 26.40 -27.12 12.37
N ASP A 377 26.82 -28.36 12.58
CA ASP A 377 27.25 -29.28 11.53
C ASP A 377 26.25 -30.44 11.43
N LEU A 378 25.64 -30.61 10.24
CA LEU A 378 24.67 -31.67 9.96
C LEU A 378 24.80 -32.14 8.53
N VAL A 379 24.87 -33.47 8.34
CA VAL A 379 24.87 -34.09 7.02
C VAL A 379 23.62 -34.99 6.92
N LEU A 380 22.87 -34.83 5.84
CA LEU A 380 21.79 -35.72 5.41
C LEU A 380 22.22 -36.34 4.09
N ALA A 381 22.40 -37.67 4.09
CA ALA A 381 22.75 -38.40 2.87
C ALA A 381 21.55 -38.45 1.89
N PRO A 382 21.79 -38.60 0.57
CA PRO A 382 20.71 -38.80 -0.39
C PRO A 382 19.82 -39.98 0.00
N GLY A 383 18.53 -39.77 0.09
CA GLY A 383 17.55 -40.80 0.46
C GLY A 383 17.47 -41.09 1.97
N GLU A 384 18.29 -40.43 2.81
CA GLU A 384 18.24 -40.61 4.26
C GLU A 384 17.03 -39.91 4.88
N HIS A 385 16.33 -40.59 5.77
CA HIS A 385 15.24 -40.01 6.59
C HIS A 385 15.81 -39.73 8.00
N VAL A 386 15.85 -38.46 8.38
CA VAL A 386 16.40 -38.01 9.67
C VAL A 386 15.33 -37.27 10.47
N ALA A 387 15.13 -37.69 11.70
CA ALA A 387 14.32 -36.94 12.65
C ALA A 387 15.18 -35.95 13.46
N LEU A 388 14.69 -34.72 13.58
CA LEU A 388 15.29 -33.66 14.38
C LEU A 388 14.43 -33.40 15.62
N LEU A 389 14.95 -33.76 16.78
CA LEU A 389 14.37 -33.49 18.08
C LEU A 389 14.93 -32.20 18.69
N GLY A 390 14.30 -31.68 19.71
CA GLY A 390 14.78 -30.57 20.52
C GLY A 390 13.66 -29.79 21.21
N GLY A 391 13.99 -29.11 22.28
CA GLY A 391 13.03 -28.30 23.03
C GLY A 391 12.44 -27.13 22.21
N ASN A 392 11.39 -26.50 22.74
CA ASN A 392 10.85 -25.28 22.14
C ASN A 392 11.91 -24.16 22.15
N GLY A 393 12.08 -23.49 21.01
CA GLY A 393 13.11 -22.46 20.84
C GLY A 393 14.53 -22.96 20.60
N ALA A 394 14.76 -24.29 20.48
CA ALA A 394 16.08 -24.84 20.17
C ALA A 394 16.63 -24.46 18.77
N GLY A 395 15.78 -23.98 17.85
CA GLY A 395 16.19 -23.55 16.52
C GLY A 395 15.76 -24.49 15.38
N LYS A 396 14.90 -25.49 15.63
CA LYS A 396 14.45 -26.48 14.64
C LYS A 396 13.78 -25.83 13.41
N THR A 397 12.76 -25.02 13.60
CA THR A 397 12.04 -24.30 12.54
C THR A 397 12.98 -23.30 11.83
N THR A 398 13.91 -22.70 12.56
CA THR A 398 14.95 -21.85 11.97
C THR A 398 15.81 -22.65 11.01
N LEU A 399 16.33 -23.83 11.39
CA LEU A 399 17.07 -24.70 10.50
C LEU A 399 16.25 -25.09 9.28
N ALA A 400 14.98 -25.50 9.46
CA ALA A 400 14.06 -25.81 8.36
C ALA A 400 13.91 -24.65 7.36
N SER A 401 13.92 -23.40 7.84
CA SER A 401 13.81 -22.20 7.01
C SER A 401 15.08 -21.82 6.23
N LEU A 402 16.24 -22.27 6.71
CA LEU A 402 17.52 -22.02 6.04
C LEU A 402 17.73 -22.91 4.82
N LEU A 403 17.21 -24.15 4.82
CA LEU A 403 17.38 -25.10 3.73
C LEU A 403 16.82 -24.59 2.39
N PRO A 404 15.54 -24.12 2.28
CA PRO A 404 15.00 -23.53 1.06
C PRO A 404 15.39 -22.06 0.89
N ARG A 405 16.35 -21.59 1.71
CA ARG A 405 16.79 -20.19 1.70
C ARG A 405 15.63 -19.20 1.85
N LEU A 406 14.77 -19.40 2.85
CA LEU A 406 13.81 -18.36 3.29
C LEU A 406 14.53 -17.27 4.09
N ARG A 407 15.69 -17.61 4.63
CA ARG A 407 16.66 -16.74 5.33
C ARG A 407 18.07 -17.15 4.93
N ASP A 408 19.02 -16.23 4.98
CA ASP A 408 20.44 -16.55 4.84
C ASP A 408 21.09 -16.82 6.20
N VAL A 409 22.09 -17.68 6.22
CA VAL A 409 22.92 -17.93 7.41
C VAL A 409 23.72 -16.68 7.77
N THR A 410 23.96 -16.45 9.07
CA THR A 410 24.86 -15.38 9.54
C THR A 410 26.32 -15.82 9.57
N GLY A 411 26.57 -17.14 9.55
CA GLY A 411 27.89 -17.75 9.48
C GLY A 411 27.80 -19.19 9.00
N GLY A 412 28.87 -19.70 8.43
CA GLY A 412 28.91 -21.05 7.84
C GLY A 412 28.22 -21.12 6.48
N ALA A 413 27.82 -22.33 6.09
CA ALA A 413 27.20 -22.59 4.80
C ALA A 413 26.22 -23.77 4.88
N VAL A 414 25.12 -23.67 4.10
CA VAL A 414 24.21 -24.77 3.79
C VAL A 414 24.45 -25.17 2.34
N LEU A 415 24.74 -26.43 2.10
CA LEU A 415 24.97 -26.96 0.77
C LEU A 415 23.88 -27.96 0.40
N LEU A 416 23.41 -27.88 -0.84
CA LEU A 416 22.60 -28.89 -1.50
C LEU A 416 23.40 -29.49 -2.64
N ASP A 417 23.60 -30.81 -2.61
CA ASP A 417 24.44 -31.52 -3.60
C ASP A 417 25.81 -30.86 -3.79
N ASP A 418 26.52 -30.58 -2.67
CA ASP A 418 27.84 -29.94 -2.55
C ASP A 418 27.92 -28.47 -3.04
N VAL A 419 26.82 -27.86 -3.49
CA VAL A 419 26.76 -26.46 -3.89
C VAL A 419 26.05 -25.63 -2.81
N ASP A 420 26.65 -24.51 -2.42
CA ASP A 420 26.05 -23.59 -1.46
C ASP A 420 24.71 -23.07 -1.97
N VAL A 421 23.69 -23.13 -1.14
CA VAL A 421 22.33 -22.67 -1.49
C VAL A 421 22.27 -21.20 -1.93
N ARG A 422 23.27 -20.41 -1.56
CA ARG A 422 23.40 -19.01 -1.98
C ARG A 422 23.76 -18.84 -3.45
N HIS A 423 24.36 -19.87 -4.06
CA HIS A 423 24.74 -19.87 -5.47
C HIS A 423 23.66 -20.42 -6.40
N TYR A 424 22.57 -20.95 -5.85
CA TYR A 424 21.43 -21.38 -6.65
C TYR A 424 20.52 -20.21 -7.02
N PRO A 425 19.92 -20.20 -8.24
CA PRO A 425 18.72 -19.43 -8.49
C PRO A 425 17.61 -19.86 -7.53
N LEU A 426 16.96 -18.93 -6.83
CA LEU A 426 15.97 -19.26 -5.80
C LEU A 426 14.84 -20.18 -6.29
N ALA A 427 14.35 -19.96 -7.52
CA ALA A 427 13.32 -20.81 -8.11
C ALA A 427 13.80 -22.26 -8.25
N THR A 428 15.03 -22.47 -8.71
CA THR A 428 15.62 -23.81 -8.86
C THR A 428 15.87 -24.46 -7.50
N LEU A 429 16.44 -23.74 -6.52
CA LEU A 429 16.62 -24.25 -5.17
C LEU A 429 15.29 -24.71 -4.57
N ARG A 430 14.30 -23.84 -4.60
CA ARG A 430 12.96 -24.09 -4.04
C ARG A 430 12.16 -25.14 -4.79
N SER A 431 12.49 -25.44 -6.06
CA SER A 431 11.88 -26.58 -6.75
C SER A 431 12.42 -27.93 -6.27
N ARG A 432 13.63 -27.95 -5.69
CA ARG A 432 14.30 -29.17 -5.19
C ARG A 432 14.01 -29.49 -3.73
N ILE A 433 13.44 -28.52 -2.98
CA ILE A 433 13.14 -28.66 -1.56
C ILE A 433 11.64 -28.38 -1.34
N ALA A 434 10.89 -29.38 -0.90
CA ALA A 434 9.51 -29.22 -0.45
C ALA A 434 9.48 -29.03 1.07
N VAL A 435 8.74 -28.04 1.54
CA VAL A 435 8.61 -27.75 2.97
C VAL A 435 7.15 -27.77 3.38
N VAL A 436 6.84 -28.51 4.42
CA VAL A 436 5.56 -28.43 5.15
C VAL A 436 5.85 -27.74 6.48
N LEU A 437 5.32 -26.53 6.63
CA LEU A 437 5.50 -25.72 7.82
C LEU A 437 4.52 -26.14 8.92
N GLN A 438 4.84 -25.84 10.17
CA GLN A 438 4.01 -26.14 11.34
C GLN A 438 2.61 -25.51 11.20
N GLU A 439 2.52 -24.25 10.73
CA GLU A 439 1.23 -23.63 10.40
C GLU A 439 0.93 -23.82 8.90
N SER A 440 -0.02 -24.68 8.60
CA SER A 440 -0.47 -24.95 7.23
C SER A 440 -1.46 -23.89 6.76
N VAL A 441 -0.96 -22.93 5.97
CA VAL A 441 -1.79 -21.85 5.38
C VAL A 441 -2.34 -22.31 4.03
N LEU A 442 -3.66 -22.17 3.86
CA LEU A 442 -4.35 -22.37 2.59
C LEU A 442 -4.71 -21.01 1.95
N PHE A 443 -4.69 -20.99 0.62
CA PHE A 443 -5.12 -19.85 -0.18
C PHE A 443 -6.61 -19.95 -0.50
N PRO A 444 -7.31 -18.84 -0.71
CA PRO A 444 -8.67 -18.87 -1.23
C PRO A 444 -8.72 -19.62 -2.57
N GLY A 445 -9.74 -20.46 -2.73
CA GLY A 445 -9.90 -21.36 -3.87
C GLY A 445 -10.31 -22.76 -3.42
N THR A 446 -10.26 -23.75 -4.30
CA THR A 446 -10.67 -25.11 -3.99
C THR A 446 -9.57 -25.92 -3.28
N LEU A 447 -9.91 -27.08 -2.70
CA LEU A 447 -8.93 -28.03 -2.16
C LEU A 447 -7.93 -28.44 -3.23
N ARG A 448 -8.42 -28.79 -4.44
CA ARG A 448 -7.62 -29.16 -5.61
C ARG A 448 -6.63 -28.06 -5.99
N GLU A 449 -7.11 -26.82 -6.13
CA GLU A 449 -6.26 -25.67 -6.47
C GLU A 449 -5.17 -25.45 -5.41
N ASN A 450 -5.48 -25.62 -4.15
CA ASN A 450 -4.51 -25.51 -3.07
C ASN A 450 -3.39 -26.56 -3.16
N VAL A 451 -3.70 -27.78 -3.55
CA VAL A 451 -2.68 -28.83 -3.79
C VAL A 451 -1.89 -28.52 -5.05
N TRP A 452 -2.57 -28.06 -6.11
CA TRP A 452 -1.96 -27.74 -7.40
C TRP A 452 -0.86 -26.68 -7.31
N LEU A 453 -0.92 -25.78 -6.32
CA LEU A 453 0.15 -24.81 -6.05
C LEU A 453 1.52 -25.46 -5.82
N GLY A 454 1.58 -26.73 -5.45
CA GLY A 454 2.85 -27.47 -5.32
C GLY A 454 3.61 -27.56 -6.64
N ARG A 455 2.91 -27.81 -7.75
CA ARG A 455 3.44 -27.86 -9.12
C ARG A 455 2.35 -27.40 -10.11
N PRO A 456 2.25 -26.09 -10.40
CA PRO A 456 1.16 -25.55 -11.25
C PRO A 456 1.09 -26.11 -12.67
N THR A 457 2.14 -26.78 -13.14
CA THR A 457 2.23 -27.44 -14.45
C THR A 457 1.88 -28.92 -14.39
N ALA A 458 1.51 -29.46 -13.22
CA ALA A 458 1.18 -30.87 -13.07
C ALA A 458 -0.16 -31.20 -13.77
N PRO A 459 -0.30 -32.39 -14.39
CA PRO A 459 -1.59 -32.88 -14.84
C PRO A 459 -2.55 -33.09 -13.66
N VAL A 460 -3.85 -33.04 -13.94
CA VAL A 460 -4.89 -33.18 -12.90
C VAL A 460 -4.78 -34.56 -12.20
N ASP A 461 -4.46 -35.60 -12.93
CA ASP A 461 -4.30 -36.96 -12.38
C ASP A 461 -3.20 -37.02 -11.31
N ASP A 462 -2.07 -36.27 -11.49
CA ASP A 462 -1.02 -36.20 -10.49
C ASP A 462 -1.50 -35.46 -9.22
N VAL A 463 -2.35 -34.44 -9.39
CA VAL A 463 -2.96 -33.69 -8.27
C VAL A 463 -3.88 -34.62 -7.48
N ASP A 464 -4.74 -35.38 -8.17
CA ASP A 464 -5.66 -36.30 -7.55
C ASP A 464 -4.94 -37.45 -6.84
N ALA A 465 -3.86 -37.97 -7.44
CA ALA A 465 -3.00 -38.98 -6.81
C ALA A 465 -2.33 -38.42 -5.53
N ALA A 466 -1.83 -37.19 -5.55
CA ALA A 466 -1.26 -36.53 -4.35
C ALA A 466 -2.33 -36.34 -3.26
N CYS A 467 -3.53 -35.92 -3.65
CA CYS A 467 -4.68 -35.80 -2.74
C CYS A 467 -5.05 -37.15 -2.11
N ALA A 468 -5.09 -38.20 -2.89
CA ALA A 468 -5.41 -39.55 -2.41
C ALA A 468 -4.32 -40.07 -1.45
N LEU A 469 -3.03 -39.90 -1.81
CA LEU A 469 -1.89 -40.33 -0.99
C LEU A 469 -1.86 -39.61 0.37
N ALA A 470 -2.17 -38.31 0.42
CA ALA A 470 -2.21 -37.56 1.66
C ALA A 470 -3.55 -37.67 2.43
N GLY A 471 -4.51 -38.47 1.93
CA GLY A 471 -5.80 -38.64 2.56
C GLY A 471 -6.72 -37.41 2.46
N VAL A 472 -6.50 -36.52 1.51
CA VAL A 472 -7.36 -35.34 1.27
C VAL A 472 -8.71 -35.81 0.72
N THR A 473 -8.73 -36.78 -0.20
CA THR A 473 -9.94 -37.34 -0.77
C THR A 473 -10.85 -37.97 0.30
N THR A 474 -10.28 -38.56 1.35
CA THR A 474 -11.03 -39.24 2.41
C THR A 474 -11.96 -38.28 3.15
N PHE A 475 -11.55 -37.06 3.39
CA PHE A 475 -12.41 -36.06 4.03
C PHE A 475 -13.17 -35.18 3.03
N ALA A 476 -12.65 -35.01 1.82
CA ALA A 476 -13.28 -34.18 0.77
C ALA A 476 -14.66 -34.76 0.37
N HIS A 477 -14.84 -36.08 0.45
CA HIS A 477 -16.15 -36.74 0.17
C HIS A 477 -17.31 -36.30 1.06
N ARG A 478 -17.04 -35.56 2.13
CA ARG A 478 -18.12 -35.00 2.99
C ARG A 478 -18.86 -33.84 2.32
N TRP A 479 -18.27 -33.23 1.30
CA TRP A 479 -18.86 -32.10 0.56
C TRP A 479 -19.33 -32.59 -0.83
N PRO A 480 -20.41 -32.01 -1.36
CA PRO A 480 -20.95 -32.38 -2.67
C PRO A 480 -19.92 -32.22 -3.81
N ASP A 481 -19.07 -31.20 -3.73
CA ASP A 481 -18.10 -30.87 -4.78
C ASP A 481 -16.74 -31.56 -4.57
N GLY A 482 -16.59 -32.40 -3.52
CA GLY A 482 -15.39 -33.19 -3.27
C GLY A 482 -14.11 -32.30 -3.21
N LEU A 483 -13.13 -32.62 -4.07
CA LEU A 483 -11.88 -31.85 -4.15
C LEU A 483 -12.04 -30.42 -4.71
N ASP A 484 -13.17 -30.16 -5.39
CA ASP A 484 -13.47 -28.83 -5.95
C ASP A 484 -14.26 -27.95 -4.97
N THR A 485 -14.40 -28.37 -3.71
CA THR A 485 -14.96 -27.58 -2.62
C THR A 485 -14.06 -26.37 -2.32
N GLU A 486 -14.66 -25.19 -2.29
CA GLU A 486 -13.97 -23.95 -1.91
C GLU A 486 -13.60 -23.99 -0.42
N VAL A 487 -12.38 -23.57 -0.12
CA VAL A 487 -11.91 -23.38 1.26
C VAL A 487 -11.95 -21.88 1.58
N GLY A 488 -12.59 -21.49 2.68
CA GLY A 488 -12.67 -20.10 3.11
C GLY A 488 -11.29 -19.45 3.36
N GLU A 489 -11.29 -18.20 3.81
CA GLU A 489 -10.04 -17.49 4.14
C GLU A 489 -9.16 -18.34 5.08
N ARG A 490 -7.91 -18.61 4.66
CA ARG A 490 -6.94 -19.46 5.36
C ARG A 490 -7.41 -20.87 5.69
N GLY A 491 -8.43 -21.38 4.98
CA GLY A 491 -9.01 -22.70 5.26
C GLY A 491 -9.80 -22.74 6.57
N ALA A 492 -10.51 -21.67 6.91
CA ALA A 492 -11.26 -21.54 8.17
C ALA A 492 -12.32 -22.64 8.37
N GLU A 493 -12.82 -23.24 7.28
CA GLU A 493 -13.82 -24.32 7.31
C GLU A 493 -13.21 -25.70 7.55
N LEU A 494 -11.88 -25.82 7.52
CA LEU A 494 -11.15 -27.06 7.72
C LEU A 494 -10.59 -27.17 9.14
N SER A 495 -10.57 -28.37 9.68
CA SER A 495 -9.82 -28.67 10.91
C SER A 495 -8.31 -28.48 10.69
N GLY A 496 -7.55 -28.36 11.78
CA GLY A 496 -6.09 -28.27 11.72
C GLY A 496 -5.46 -29.44 10.96
N GLY A 497 -5.91 -30.66 11.23
CA GLY A 497 -5.41 -31.87 10.57
C GLY A 497 -5.77 -31.94 9.08
N GLU A 498 -6.93 -31.44 8.67
CA GLU A 498 -7.30 -31.36 7.25
C GLU A 498 -6.43 -30.36 6.50
N ARG A 499 -6.19 -29.17 7.06
CA ARG A 499 -5.23 -28.21 6.49
C ARG A 499 -3.83 -28.81 6.35
N GLN A 500 -3.39 -29.57 7.35
CA GLN A 500 -2.09 -30.24 7.34
C GLN A 500 -2.01 -31.28 6.20
N ARG A 501 -3.06 -32.11 6.01
CA ARG A 501 -3.11 -33.07 4.90
C ARG A 501 -3.06 -32.40 3.53
N VAL A 502 -3.74 -31.25 3.34
CA VAL A 502 -3.63 -30.46 2.09
C VAL A 502 -2.21 -29.93 1.88
N ALA A 503 -1.54 -29.47 2.94
CA ALA A 503 -0.16 -29.00 2.84
C ALA A 503 0.83 -30.15 2.52
N ILE A 504 0.60 -31.33 3.08
CA ILE A 504 1.38 -32.54 2.75
C ILE A 504 1.14 -32.94 1.28
N ALA A 505 -0.13 -32.96 0.80
CA ALA A 505 -0.44 -33.23 -0.60
C ALA A 505 0.27 -32.27 -1.55
N ARG A 506 0.27 -30.96 -1.22
CA ARG A 506 1.00 -29.90 -1.95
C ARG A 506 2.50 -30.19 -2.02
N ALA A 507 3.11 -30.64 -0.92
CA ALA A 507 4.51 -30.99 -0.87
C ALA A 507 4.82 -32.24 -1.70
N LEU A 508 3.98 -33.27 -1.65
CA LEU A 508 4.12 -34.51 -2.44
C LEU A 508 4.03 -34.22 -3.94
N LEU A 509 3.05 -33.44 -4.37
CA LEU A 509 2.88 -33.04 -5.78
C LEU A 509 4.13 -32.33 -6.34
N ARG A 510 4.92 -31.65 -5.49
CA ARG A 510 6.11 -30.93 -5.91
C ARG A 510 7.19 -31.84 -6.46
N ASP A 511 7.24 -33.11 -6.07
CA ASP A 511 8.24 -34.11 -6.47
C ASP A 511 9.69 -33.64 -6.25
N ALA A 512 9.98 -33.17 -5.05
CA ALA A 512 11.27 -32.60 -4.67
C ALA A 512 12.31 -33.67 -4.33
N ALA A 513 13.61 -33.34 -4.41
CA ALA A 513 14.68 -34.21 -3.95
C ALA A 513 14.80 -34.29 -2.42
N VAL A 514 14.40 -33.20 -1.75
CA VAL A 514 14.45 -33.05 -0.29
C VAL A 514 13.09 -32.63 0.24
N TYR A 515 12.63 -33.28 1.28
CA TYR A 515 11.40 -32.94 2.00
C TYR A 515 11.73 -32.51 3.44
N VAL A 516 11.13 -31.42 3.86
CA VAL A 516 11.25 -30.91 5.24
C VAL A 516 9.85 -30.83 5.82
N PHE A 517 9.59 -31.61 6.85
CA PHE A 517 8.32 -31.64 7.57
C PHE A 517 8.54 -31.05 8.97
N ASP A 518 7.91 -29.92 9.26
CA ASP A 518 7.95 -29.29 10.58
C ASP A 518 6.66 -29.61 11.34
N GLU A 519 6.75 -30.54 12.28
CA GLU A 519 5.67 -31.08 13.10
C GLU A 519 4.46 -31.59 12.27
N PRO A 520 4.67 -32.52 11.33
CA PRO A 520 3.62 -32.97 10.41
C PRO A 520 2.46 -33.70 11.09
N SER A 521 2.65 -34.25 12.29
CA SER A 521 1.61 -34.90 13.09
C SER A 521 0.79 -33.91 13.93
N ALA A 522 1.17 -32.64 13.99
CA ALA A 522 0.43 -31.65 14.77
C ALA A 522 -1.00 -31.49 14.24
N GLY A 523 -1.99 -31.82 15.07
CA GLY A 523 -3.41 -31.77 14.70
C GLY A 523 -3.93 -32.92 13.85
N LEU A 524 -3.09 -33.89 13.47
CA LEU A 524 -3.54 -35.14 12.84
C LEU A 524 -4.11 -36.10 13.89
N ASP A 525 -5.14 -36.82 13.49
CA ASP A 525 -5.64 -37.97 14.26
C ASP A 525 -4.70 -39.18 14.14
N ALA A 526 -5.02 -40.25 14.89
CA ALA A 526 -4.20 -41.45 14.89
C ALA A 526 -4.11 -42.09 13.50
N ASP A 527 -5.25 -42.12 12.78
CA ASP A 527 -5.34 -42.74 11.44
C ASP A 527 -4.52 -41.97 10.41
N ALA A 528 -4.60 -40.62 10.42
CA ALA A 528 -3.80 -39.77 9.53
C ALA A 528 -2.29 -39.85 9.86
N THR A 529 -1.92 -40.00 11.13
CA THR A 529 -0.54 -40.23 11.51
C THR A 529 -0.03 -41.59 11.03
N THR A 530 -0.87 -42.64 11.16
CA THR A 530 -0.58 -43.98 10.63
C THR A 530 -0.41 -43.93 9.11
N LEU A 531 -1.32 -43.25 8.40
CA LEU A 531 -1.22 -43.07 6.95
C LEU A 531 0.10 -42.37 6.56
N PHE A 532 0.54 -41.36 7.32
CA PHE A 532 1.81 -40.65 7.07
C PHE A 532 3.01 -41.62 7.21
N VAL A 533 3.02 -42.44 8.27
CA VAL A 533 4.10 -43.38 8.55
C VAL A 533 4.10 -44.57 7.55
N GLU A 534 2.95 -45.14 7.29
CA GLU A 534 2.83 -46.40 6.52
C GLU A 534 2.73 -46.20 5.01
N ARG A 535 2.27 -45.05 4.55
CA ARG A 535 2.08 -44.78 3.13
C ARG A 535 2.95 -43.65 2.59
N ILE A 536 3.03 -42.51 3.29
CA ILE A 536 3.74 -41.33 2.77
C ILE A 536 5.27 -41.51 2.90
N LEU A 537 5.78 -41.83 4.07
CA LEU A 537 7.23 -42.00 4.27
C LEU A 537 7.82 -43.10 3.37
N PRO A 538 7.20 -44.29 3.16
CA PRO A 538 7.73 -45.27 2.22
C PRO A 538 7.79 -44.81 0.77
N GLN A 539 6.87 -43.97 0.32
CA GLN A 539 6.91 -43.37 -1.03
C GLN A 539 8.11 -42.41 -1.20
N LEU A 540 8.63 -41.88 -0.09
CA LEU A 540 9.77 -40.96 -0.08
C LEU A 540 11.13 -41.64 0.16
N ARG A 541 11.21 -43.01 0.14
CA ARG A 541 12.44 -43.78 0.43
C ARG A 541 13.63 -43.43 -0.47
N GLN A 542 13.39 -42.90 -1.65
CA GLN A 542 14.45 -42.42 -2.55
C GLN A 542 14.70 -40.90 -2.44
N ARG A 543 14.03 -40.24 -1.53
CA ARG A 543 14.13 -38.80 -1.29
C ARG A 543 14.68 -38.54 0.11
N THR A 544 15.45 -37.47 0.25
CA THR A 544 15.96 -37.08 1.58
C THR A 544 14.85 -36.42 2.39
N VAL A 545 14.67 -36.86 3.63
CA VAL A 545 13.63 -36.34 4.52
C VAL A 545 14.24 -35.82 5.82
N LEU A 546 13.96 -34.56 6.13
CA LEU A 546 14.17 -33.97 7.47
C LEU A 546 12.82 -33.85 8.17
N LEU A 547 12.62 -34.60 9.24
CA LEU A 547 11.39 -34.65 10.01
C LEU A 547 11.59 -34.00 11.38
N ILE A 548 11.02 -32.85 11.60
CA ILE A 548 11.00 -32.21 12.92
C ILE A 548 9.73 -32.70 13.62
N THR A 549 9.91 -33.45 14.73
CA THR A 549 8.77 -34.04 15.44
C THR A 549 9.08 -34.36 16.90
N HIS A 550 8.03 -34.47 17.70
CA HIS A 550 8.07 -35.02 19.06
C HIS A 550 7.26 -36.34 19.15
N ASP A 551 6.68 -36.79 18.04
CA ASP A 551 5.85 -38.00 18.00
C ASP A 551 6.72 -39.24 17.89
N THR A 552 6.66 -40.11 18.91
CA THR A 552 7.44 -41.36 18.98
C THR A 552 7.15 -42.34 17.84
N ARG A 553 5.94 -42.29 17.28
CA ARG A 553 5.54 -43.14 16.12
C ARG A 553 6.36 -42.78 14.86
N LEU A 554 6.61 -41.50 14.66
CA LEU A 554 7.40 -40.99 13.55
C LEU A 554 8.90 -41.30 13.74
N LEU A 555 9.40 -41.32 14.98
CA LEU A 555 10.79 -41.64 15.28
C LEU A 555 11.16 -43.09 14.91
N GLY A 556 10.19 -44.00 14.99
CA GLY A 556 10.41 -45.40 14.59
C GLY A 556 10.49 -45.64 13.07
N ALA A 557 10.11 -44.63 12.26
CA ALA A 557 10.02 -44.73 10.80
C ALA A 557 11.18 -44.05 10.06
N VAL A 558 12.16 -43.48 10.78
CA VAL A 558 13.35 -42.80 10.23
C VAL A 558 14.62 -43.59 10.42
N ASP A 559 15.63 -43.30 9.62
CA ASP A 559 16.93 -44.00 9.66
C ASP A 559 17.80 -43.50 10.81
N ARG A 560 17.69 -42.23 11.18
CA ARG A 560 18.51 -41.59 12.22
C ARG A 560 17.76 -40.51 12.97
N VAL A 561 18.06 -40.38 14.25
CA VAL A 561 17.50 -39.32 15.12
C VAL A 561 18.68 -38.45 15.59
N VAL A 562 18.51 -37.13 15.47
CA VAL A 562 19.47 -36.12 15.98
C VAL A 562 18.74 -35.16 16.91
N THR A 563 19.44 -34.68 17.94
CA THR A 563 18.87 -33.76 18.91
C THR A 563 19.54 -32.39 18.84
N LEU A 564 18.73 -31.35 18.77
CA LEU A 564 19.15 -29.95 18.78
C LEU A 564 18.91 -29.36 20.17
N THR A 565 19.99 -28.94 20.83
CA THR A 565 19.95 -28.32 22.16
C THR A 565 20.67 -26.98 22.10
N GLU A 566 19.98 -25.89 22.47
CA GLU A 566 20.52 -24.52 22.50
C GLU A 566 21.25 -24.08 21.20
N GLY A 567 20.73 -24.50 20.04
CA GLY A 567 21.30 -24.16 18.74
C GLY A 567 22.51 -24.98 18.30
N ARG A 568 22.84 -26.09 19.01
CA ARG A 568 23.89 -27.05 18.66
C ARG A 568 23.33 -28.45 18.57
N LEU A 569 23.88 -29.26 17.69
CA LEU A 569 23.59 -30.69 17.69
C LEU A 569 24.36 -31.39 18.81
N ASP A 570 23.62 -32.15 19.61
CA ASP A 570 24.26 -33.01 20.59
C ASP A 570 25.06 -34.12 19.87
N ALA A 571 26.32 -34.23 20.20
CA ALA A 571 27.22 -35.27 19.68
C ALA A 571 26.88 -36.67 20.24
N GLY A 572 25.62 -36.95 20.55
CA GLY A 572 25.14 -38.24 21.06
C GLY A 572 25.25 -39.31 19.99
N ARG A 573 26.00 -40.36 20.30
CA ARG A 573 26.18 -41.57 19.51
C ARG A 573 24.84 -42.05 18.94
N GLY A 574 24.75 -42.12 17.59
CA GLY A 574 23.59 -42.69 16.89
C GLY A 574 23.23 -44.08 17.41
N GLY A 575 22.07 -44.20 18.02
CA GLY A 575 21.53 -45.46 18.47
C GLY A 575 20.10 -45.27 18.92
N LEU A 576 19.13 -45.88 18.25
CA LEU A 576 17.71 -45.98 18.56
C LEU A 576 17.37 -46.43 19.99
N ALA A 577 18.39 -46.86 20.78
CA ALA A 577 18.20 -47.62 22.02
C ALA A 577 17.86 -46.78 23.28
N LYS A 578 17.82 -45.43 23.23
CA LYS A 578 17.64 -44.63 24.47
C LYS A 578 16.44 -43.69 24.53
N VAL A 579 15.64 -43.56 23.48
CA VAL A 579 14.49 -42.60 23.46
C VAL A 579 13.19 -43.25 23.90
N VAL A 580 13.10 -44.57 23.94
CA VAL A 580 11.88 -45.33 24.37
C VAL A 580 11.77 -45.50 25.88
N ALA A 581 12.77 -45.08 26.67
CA ALA A 581 12.85 -45.36 28.12
C ALA A 581 12.84 -44.10 29.01
N SER A 582 12.32 -42.94 28.55
CA SER A 582 12.11 -41.79 29.44
C SER A 582 10.73 -41.18 29.28
#